data_1f4f3408841df1e27765b41d8f66aa10
#
_entry.id   1f4f3408841df1e27765b41d8f66aa10
#
_cell.length_a   1.000
_cell.length_b   1.000
_cell.length_c   1.000
_cell.angle_alpha   90.00
_cell.angle_beta   90.00
_cell.angle_gamma   90.00
#
_symmetry.space_group_name_H-M   'P 1'
#
loop_
_entity.id
_entity.type
_entity.pdbx_description
1 polymer ?
#
loop_
_entity_poly.entity_id
_entity_poly.type
_entity_poly.pdbx_seq_one_letter_code
_entity_poly.pdbx_strand_id
1 'polypeptide(L)'
;VAVEGILTSWVEDPYGSGDDRIDMIIEDSTGVIELRWYRFGDIPPLGTYVRAIGDVIEYDGRLWLQAMGAGALYWSVSDVPEVFPTTVSEVAANPENYSLTAITLTGYLSKSIEPDASFSSLYLGDHPNYGNSDHQMRMVIHSAPGKWLEAGQKVEVTGILEYEQRELRWTLHIEGPEIRTINTYTPPIAKLDWSNVDTWSYSSNNMVEITGVLSEGWI
;
A
#
# COMPACT_ATOMS: atom_id res chain seq x y z
N VAL A 1 3.88 7.99 27.99
CA VAL A 1 2.60 7.27 27.96
C VAL A 1 2.88 5.79 27.66
N ALA A 2 2.03 4.89 28.13
CA ALA A 2 2.06 3.48 27.73
C ALA A 2 0.74 3.15 27.02
N VAL A 3 0.84 2.41 25.94
CA VAL A 3 -0.31 1.88 25.19
C VAL A 3 -0.13 0.37 25.02
N GLU A 4 -1.23 -0.33 24.96
CA GLU A 4 -1.26 -1.80 24.81
C GLU A 4 -2.33 -2.17 23.80
N GLY A 5 -2.08 -3.21 23.00
CA GLY A 5 -3.04 -3.70 22.02
C GLY A 5 -2.42 -4.74 21.09
N ILE A 6 -3.15 -5.07 20.07
CA ILE A 6 -2.70 -6.00 19.02
C ILE A 6 -2.03 -5.22 17.90
N LEU A 7 -0.86 -5.66 17.47
CA LEU A 7 -0.18 -5.13 16.29
C LEU A 7 -0.93 -5.60 15.04
N THR A 8 -1.61 -4.69 14.38
CA THR A 8 -2.45 -5.00 13.20
C THR A 8 -1.74 -4.71 11.89
N SER A 9 -0.77 -3.80 11.91
CA SER A 9 0.03 -3.50 10.72
C SER A 9 1.36 -2.81 11.09
N TRP A 10 2.31 -2.86 10.16
CA TRP A 10 3.55 -2.09 10.25
C TRP A 10 4.10 -1.80 8.85
N VAL A 11 4.86 -0.72 8.74
CA VAL A 11 5.56 -0.29 7.52
C VAL A 11 6.97 0.15 7.90
N GLU A 12 7.98 -0.44 7.25
CA GLU A 12 9.39 -0.09 7.44
C GLU A 12 9.75 1.08 6.53
N ASP A 13 10.40 2.10 7.11
CA ASP A 13 10.84 3.33 6.43
C ASP A 13 9.77 3.94 5.48
N PRO A 14 8.60 4.35 6.00
CA PRO A 14 7.44 4.73 5.17
C PRO A 14 7.70 5.93 4.25
N TYR A 15 8.83 6.63 4.40
CA TYR A 15 9.18 7.78 3.56
C TYR A 15 10.45 7.58 2.73
N GLY A 16 11.06 6.39 2.73
CA GLY A 16 12.29 6.12 1.98
C GLY A 16 13.47 6.99 2.45
N SER A 17 13.48 7.36 3.73
CA SER A 17 14.52 8.22 4.31
C SER A 17 15.81 7.48 4.62
N GLY A 18 15.80 6.16 4.60
CA GLY A 18 16.90 5.29 5.04
C GLY A 18 17.07 5.27 6.55
N ASP A 19 16.09 5.75 7.31
CA ASP A 19 16.05 5.67 8.76
C ASP A 19 15.56 4.29 9.19
N ASP A 20 16.10 3.76 10.28
CA ASP A 20 15.61 2.51 10.92
C ASP A 20 14.24 2.73 11.62
N ARG A 21 13.35 3.42 10.93
CA ARG A 21 12.02 3.75 11.45
C ARG A 21 10.97 2.76 10.97
N ILE A 22 10.12 2.36 11.89
CA ILE A 22 8.96 1.53 11.62
C ILE A 22 7.73 2.24 12.15
N ASP A 23 6.75 2.47 11.30
CA ASP A 23 5.44 2.94 11.70
C ASP A 23 4.51 1.74 11.84
N MET A 24 3.86 1.61 12.98
CA MET A 24 3.03 0.46 13.37
C MET A 24 1.64 0.93 13.77
N ILE A 25 0.65 0.06 13.62
CA ILE A 25 -0.69 0.26 14.14
C ILE A 25 -0.95 -0.72 15.28
N ILE A 26 -1.34 -0.18 16.42
CA ILE A 26 -1.77 -0.94 17.59
C ILE A 26 -3.27 -0.69 17.80
N GLU A 27 -4.02 -1.75 17.93
CA GLU A 27 -5.47 -1.71 18.08
C GLU A 27 -5.91 -2.46 19.34
N ASP A 28 -6.89 -1.91 20.05
CA ASP A 28 -7.60 -2.55 21.13
C ASP A 28 -9.12 -2.29 21.03
N SER A 29 -9.90 -2.74 22.01
CA SER A 29 -11.35 -2.53 22.03
C SER A 29 -11.78 -1.06 22.18
N THR A 30 -10.85 -0.14 22.47
CA THR A 30 -11.12 1.29 22.69
C THR A 30 -10.74 2.16 21.50
N GLY A 31 -9.88 1.66 20.61
CA GLY A 31 -9.47 2.39 19.43
C GLY A 31 -8.15 1.92 18.83
N VAL A 32 -7.61 2.77 18.01
CA VAL A 32 -6.39 2.55 17.21
C VAL A 32 -5.39 3.65 17.55
N ILE A 33 -4.12 3.29 17.68
CA ILE A 33 -3.03 4.26 17.80
C ILE A 33 -1.91 3.93 16.83
N GLU A 34 -1.37 4.97 16.23
CA GLU A 34 -0.18 4.88 15.41
C GLU A 34 1.06 4.98 16.30
N LEU A 35 1.97 4.02 16.17
CA LEU A 35 3.24 3.94 16.87
C LEU A 35 4.38 4.18 15.88
N ARG A 36 5.20 5.17 16.15
CA ARG A 36 6.49 5.36 15.48
C ARG A 36 7.59 4.78 16.33
N TRP A 37 8.22 3.74 15.84
CA TRP A 37 9.31 3.07 16.54
C TRP A 37 10.61 3.13 15.74
N TYR A 38 11.67 3.57 16.41
CA TYR A 38 13.00 3.50 15.83
C TYR A 38 13.61 2.16 16.21
N ARG A 39 13.90 1.35 15.20
CA ARG A 39 14.24 -0.07 15.32
C ARG A 39 15.50 -0.31 16.15
N PHE A 40 15.34 -1.12 17.18
CA PHE A 40 16.44 -1.63 18.02
C PHE A 40 16.36 -3.15 18.18
N GLY A 41 15.76 -3.87 17.26
CA GLY A 41 15.59 -5.31 17.34
C GLY A 41 14.66 -5.87 16.27
N ASP A 42 14.13 -7.06 16.51
CA ASP A 42 13.19 -7.72 15.62
C ASP A 42 11.82 -7.04 15.66
N ILE A 43 11.14 -7.03 14.52
CA ILE A 43 9.78 -6.53 14.42
C ILE A 43 8.83 -7.62 14.93
N PRO A 44 7.87 -7.29 15.82
CA PRO A 44 6.87 -8.25 16.25
C PRO A 44 6.05 -8.76 15.07
N PRO A 45 5.70 -10.05 15.02
CA PRO A 45 4.75 -10.54 14.02
C PRO A 45 3.39 -9.85 14.14
N LEU A 46 2.69 -9.70 13.02
CA LEU A 46 1.29 -9.25 13.05
C LEU A 46 0.44 -10.17 13.93
N GLY A 47 -0.54 -9.59 14.62
CA GLY A 47 -1.37 -10.29 15.59
C GLY A 47 -0.73 -10.46 16.97
N THR A 48 0.47 -9.97 17.15
CA THR A 48 1.12 -10.00 18.46
C THR A 48 0.53 -8.95 19.40
N TYR A 49 0.27 -9.32 20.65
CA TYR A 49 -0.01 -8.34 21.69
C TYR A 49 1.26 -7.56 22.02
N VAL A 50 1.17 -6.25 21.89
CA VAL A 50 2.30 -5.35 22.14
C VAL A 50 1.96 -4.34 23.22
N ARG A 51 2.98 -3.94 23.97
CA ARG A 51 2.96 -2.80 24.88
C ARG A 51 4.07 -1.86 24.45
N ALA A 52 3.69 -0.64 24.09
CA ALA A 52 4.62 0.42 23.72
C ALA A 52 4.64 1.53 24.77
N ILE A 53 5.83 2.04 25.08
CA ILE A 53 6.06 3.16 25.98
C ILE A 53 6.76 4.26 25.21
N GLY A 54 6.20 5.48 25.25
CA GLY A 54 6.78 6.59 24.52
C GLY A 54 6.10 7.91 24.80
N ASP A 55 6.45 8.90 24.00
CA ASP A 55 5.88 10.23 24.05
C ASP A 55 4.81 10.41 22.98
N VAL A 56 3.67 10.98 23.36
CA VAL A 56 2.66 11.36 22.37
C VAL A 56 3.12 12.63 21.67
N ILE A 57 3.23 12.54 20.38
CA ILE A 57 3.58 13.68 19.51
C ILE A 57 2.44 13.97 18.56
N GLU A 58 2.27 15.24 18.21
CA GLU A 58 1.39 15.68 17.16
C GLU A 58 2.23 16.08 15.93
N TYR A 59 1.93 15.50 14.79
CA TYR A 59 2.56 15.84 13.55
C TYR A 59 1.55 15.80 12.41
N ASP A 60 1.45 16.89 11.66
CA ASP A 60 0.52 17.04 10.53
C ASP A 60 -0.95 16.74 10.89
N GLY A 61 -1.37 17.17 12.11
CA GLY A 61 -2.72 16.98 12.62
C GLY A 61 -3.03 15.57 13.15
N ARG A 62 -2.02 14.72 13.30
CA ARG A 62 -2.15 13.32 13.76
C ARG A 62 -1.39 13.12 15.07
N LEU A 63 -1.94 12.28 15.92
CA LEU A 63 -1.29 11.87 17.16
C LEU A 63 -0.57 10.54 16.96
N TRP A 64 0.69 10.51 17.32
CA TRP A 64 1.55 9.35 17.27
C TRP A 64 2.11 9.05 18.65
N LEU A 65 2.30 7.78 18.95
CA LEU A 65 3.16 7.40 20.05
C LEU A 65 4.58 7.19 19.49
N GLN A 66 5.51 8.06 19.87
CA GLN A 66 6.92 7.88 19.51
C GLN A 66 7.63 7.04 20.56
N ALA A 67 8.01 5.83 20.20
CA ALA A 67 8.78 4.92 21.04
C ALA A 67 10.24 4.90 20.62
N MET A 68 11.14 5.22 21.54
CA MET A 68 12.57 5.29 21.30
C MET A 68 13.33 4.33 22.21
N GLY A 69 14.19 3.51 21.63
CA GLY A 69 15.06 2.60 22.37
C GLY A 69 14.53 1.16 22.48
N ALA A 70 15.43 0.25 22.76
CA ALA A 70 15.16 -1.19 22.82
C ALA A 70 14.13 -1.60 23.89
N GLY A 71 13.97 -0.81 24.93
CA GLY A 71 13.01 -1.06 26.01
C GLY A 71 11.65 -0.40 25.83
N ALA A 72 11.40 0.23 24.68
CA ALA A 72 10.16 0.97 24.44
C ALA A 72 9.04 0.09 23.86
N LEU A 73 9.35 -1.09 23.34
CA LEU A 73 8.41 -2.03 22.77
C LEU A 73 8.57 -3.42 23.39
N TYR A 74 7.51 -3.93 23.99
CA TYR A 74 7.41 -5.28 24.55
C TYR A 74 6.30 -6.03 23.84
N TRP A 75 6.50 -7.33 23.58
CA TRP A 75 5.48 -8.14 22.90
C TRP A 75 5.42 -9.58 23.39
N SER A 76 4.25 -10.18 23.19
CA SER A 76 4.01 -11.60 23.32
C SER A 76 3.11 -12.07 22.20
N VAL A 77 3.25 -13.31 21.76
CA VAL A 77 2.39 -13.85 20.70
C VAL A 77 0.93 -13.87 21.19
N SER A 78 0.04 -13.35 20.37
CA SER A 78 -1.40 -13.28 20.59
C SER A 78 -2.13 -13.81 19.36
N ASP A 79 -3.45 -13.90 19.44
CA ASP A 79 -4.28 -14.25 18.29
C ASP A 79 -4.19 -13.13 17.25
N VAL A 80 -4.08 -13.52 15.98
CA VAL A 80 -4.03 -12.58 14.86
C VAL A 80 -5.38 -11.90 14.72
N PRO A 81 -5.46 -10.57 14.66
CA PRO A 81 -6.71 -9.88 14.40
C PRO A 81 -7.32 -10.34 13.08
N GLU A 82 -8.65 -10.43 13.05
CA GLU A 82 -9.35 -10.75 11.82
C GLU A 82 -9.25 -9.55 10.86
N VAL A 83 -8.52 -9.74 9.77
CA VAL A 83 -8.44 -8.74 8.69
C VAL A 83 -9.63 -8.95 7.78
N PHE A 84 -10.54 -7.97 7.74
CA PHE A 84 -11.74 -8.08 6.92
C PHE A 84 -11.39 -7.82 5.44
N PRO A 85 -11.64 -8.79 4.55
CA PRO A 85 -11.49 -8.56 3.12
C PRO A 85 -12.56 -7.57 2.64
N THR A 86 -12.14 -6.56 1.92
CA THR A 86 -13.04 -5.56 1.35
C THR A 86 -12.67 -5.28 -0.12
N THR A 87 -13.44 -4.44 -0.78
CA THR A 87 -13.21 -4.09 -2.19
C THR A 87 -12.75 -2.64 -2.33
N VAL A 88 -12.10 -2.32 -3.45
CA VAL A 88 -11.72 -0.94 -3.77
C VAL A 88 -12.93 -0.03 -3.76
N SER A 89 -14.08 -0.50 -4.29
CA SER A 89 -15.32 0.28 -4.35
C SER A 89 -15.88 0.61 -2.96
N GLU A 90 -15.87 -0.34 -2.04
CA GLU A 90 -16.36 -0.15 -0.66
C GLU A 90 -15.51 0.86 0.09
N VAL A 91 -14.19 0.71 0.01
CA VAL A 91 -13.27 1.63 0.69
C VAL A 91 -13.29 3.01 0.04
N ALA A 92 -13.32 3.12 -1.29
CA ALA A 92 -13.38 4.39 -1.98
C ALA A 92 -14.67 5.18 -1.70
N ALA A 93 -15.78 4.47 -1.41
CA ALA A 93 -17.05 5.11 -1.08
C ALA A 93 -17.07 5.72 0.34
N ASN A 94 -16.37 5.13 1.31
CA ASN A 94 -16.36 5.56 2.71
C ASN A 94 -14.98 5.30 3.35
N PRO A 95 -13.92 5.94 2.87
CA PRO A 95 -12.55 5.62 3.27
C PRO A 95 -12.28 5.94 4.77
N GLU A 96 -12.99 6.89 5.33
CA GLU A 96 -12.88 7.28 6.75
C GLU A 96 -13.22 6.14 7.72
N ASN A 97 -14.06 5.18 7.31
CA ASN A 97 -14.41 4.02 8.12
C ASN A 97 -13.24 3.02 8.27
N TYR A 98 -12.22 3.16 7.43
CA TYR A 98 -11.04 2.29 7.38
C TYR A 98 -9.75 3.02 7.76
N SER A 99 -9.86 4.26 8.25
CA SER A 99 -8.70 5.07 8.59
C SER A 99 -7.83 4.40 9.65
N LEU A 100 -6.53 4.32 9.39
CA LEU A 100 -5.52 3.69 10.24
C LEU A 100 -5.81 2.22 10.58
N THR A 101 -6.62 1.56 9.77
CA THR A 101 -6.95 0.14 9.92
C THR A 101 -6.19 -0.67 8.89
N ALA A 102 -5.72 -1.85 9.29
CA ALA A 102 -5.20 -2.84 8.36
C ALA A 102 -6.35 -3.45 7.55
N ILE A 103 -6.33 -3.28 6.25
CA ILE A 103 -7.35 -3.80 5.34
C ILE A 103 -6.73 -4.66 4.25
N THR A 104 -7.46 -5.66 3.81
CA THR A 104 -7.10 -6.45 2.62
C THR A 104 -8.02 -6.07 1.48
N LEU A 105 -7.44 -5.51 0.42
CA LEU A 105 -8.13 -5.09 -0.79
C LEU A 105 -7.84 -6.03 -1.96
N THR A 106 -8.87 -6.31 -2.72
CA THR A 106 -8.74 -6.96 -4.02
C THR A 106 -9.00 -5.94 -5.14
N GLY A 107 -8.07 -5.84 -6.09
CA GLY A 107 -8.21 -4.92 -7.22
C GLY A 107 -7.19 -5.18 -8.33
N TYR A 108 -7.10 -4.26 -9.27
CA TYR A 108 -6.24 -4.35 -10.44
C TYR A 108 -5.19 -3.24 -10.44
N LEU A 109 -3.94 -3.60 -10.70
CA LEU A 109 -2.81 -2.66 -10.73
C LEU A 109 -2.91 -1.70 -11.92
N SER A 110 -2.71 -0.40 -11.67
CA SER A 110 -2.72 0.62 -12.73
C SER A 110 -1.45 0.65 -13.57
N LYS A 111 -0.33 0.14 -13.05
CA LYS A 111 0.97 0.06 -13.75
C LYS A 111 1.77 -1.16 -13.31
N SER A 112 2.74 -1.55 -14.13
CA SER A 112 3.69 -2.61 -13.80
C SER A 112 4.70 -2.17 -12.74
N ILE A 113 5.19 -3.13 -11.95
CA ILE A 113 6.16 -2.93 -10.89
C ILE A 113 7.28 -3.94 -11.05
N GLU A 114 8.52 -3.47 -11.02
CA GLU A 114 9.71 -4.31 -11.10
C GLU A 114 9.98 -5.04 -9.78
N PRO A 115 10.61 -6.23 -9.83
CA PRO A 115 10.86 -7.05 -8.64
C PRO A 115 11.67 -6.37 -7.55
N ASP A 116 12.55 -5.45 -7.92
CA ASP A 116 13.49 -4.74 -7.06
C ASP A 116 13.11 -3.28 -6.82
N ALA A 117 11.91 -2.87 -7.23
CA ALA A 117 11.41 -1.52 -6.99
C ALA A 117 11.25 -1.27 -5.48
N SER A 118 12.15 -0.50 -4.89
CA SER A 118 12.17 -0.23 -3.45
C SER A 118 11.09 0.76 -2.99
N PHE A 119 10.53 1.51 -3.93
CA PHE A 119 9.41 2.42 -3.69
C PHE A 119 8.59 2.60 -4.96
N SER A 120 7.29 2.45 -4.84
CA SER A 120 6.38 2.64 -5.97
C SER A 120 5.06 3.26 -5.54
N SER A 121 4.60 4.24 -6.31
CA SER A 121 3.26 4.81 -6.14
C SER A 121 2.42 4.52 -7.39
N LEU A 122 1.23 3.95 -7.18
CA LEU A 122 0.30 3.58 -8.24
C LEU A 122 -1.14 3.58 -7.69
N TYR A 123 -2.07 3.12 -8.52
CA TYR A 123 -3.46 2.96 -8.11
C TYR A 123 -3.90 1.51 -8.21
N LEU A 124 -4.77 1.13 -7.32
CA LEU A 124 -5.56 -0.10 -7.36
C LEU A 124 -6.97 0.27 -7.85
N GLY A 125 -7.39 -0.32 -8.95
CA GLY A 125 -8.71 -0.05 -9.55
C GLY A 125 -9.66 -1.24 -9.42
N ASP A 126 -10.95 -1.01 -9.61
CA ASP A 126 -11.98 -2.06 -9.63
C ASP A 126 -12.12 -2.72 -11.02
N HIS A 127 -11.42 -2.22 -12.04
CA HIS A 127 -11.45 -2.74 -13.40
C HIS A 127 -10.03 -3.04 -13.94
N PRO A 128 -9.81 -4.13 -14.69
CA PRO A 128 -8.50 -4.49 -15.23
C PRO A 128 -7.91 -3.45 -16.18
N ASN A 129 -8.75 -2.75 -16.92
CA ASN A 129 -8.36 -1.55 -17.63
C ASN A 129 -8.56 -0.36 -16.72
N TYR A 130 -7.48 0.17 -16.16
CA TYR A 130 -7.50 1.26 -15.20
C TYR A 130 -8.30 2.48 -15.68
N GLY A 131 -8.25 2.80 -16.98
CA GLY A 131 -9.02 3.90 -17.56
C GLY A 131 -10.55 3.72 -17.49
N ASN A 132 -11.02 2.49 -17.22
CA ASN A 132 -12.43 2.15 -17.06
C ASN A 132 -12.81 1.88 -15.60
N SER A 133 -11.91 2.13 -14.65
CA SER A 133 -12.21 1.97 -13.22
C SER A 133 -13.10 3.10 -12.74
N ASP A 134 -14.26 2.76 -12.18
CA ASP A 134 -15.17 3.71 -11.54
C ASP A 134 -14.66 4.13 -10.16
N HIS A 135 -13.93 3.21 -9.48
CA HIS A 135 -13.33 3.43 -8.17
C HIS A 135 -11.84 3.10 -8.20
N GLN A 136 -11.08 3.95 -7.55
CA GLN A 136 -9.62 3.85 -7.50
C GLN A 136 -9.12 4.21 -6.10
N MET A 137 -8.13 3.45 -5.62
CA MET A 137 -7.42 3.72 -4.39
C MET A 137 -5.94 3.92 -4.70
N ARG A 138 -5.37 5.05 -4.26
CA ARG A 138 -3.92 5.25 -4.34
C ARG A 138 -3.23 4.24 -3.42
N MET A 139 -2.15 3.67 -3.90
CA MET A 139 -1.34 2.71 -3.18
C MET A 139 0.12 3.13 -3.24
N VAL A 140 0.80 3.04 -2.10
CA VAL A 140 2.24 3.25 -1.98
C VAL A 140 2.85 1.95 -1.47
N ILE A 141 3.84 1.45 -2.22
CA ILE A 141 4.60 0.25 -1.89
C ILE A 141 5.95 0.70 -1.36
N HIS A 142 6.29 0.32 -0.15
CA HIS A 142 7.47 0.78 0.57
C HIS A 142 8.70 -0.13 0.42
N SER A 143 8.50 -1.37 0.00
CA SER A 143 9.59 -2.33 -0.22
C SER A 143 9.43 -3.11 -1.51
N ALA A 144 10.50 -3.74 -1.95
CA ALA A 144 10.53 -4.52 -3.17
C ALA A 144 9.55 -5.71 -3.12
N PRO A 145 8.68 -5.91 -4.14
CA PRO A 145 7.74 -7.03 -4.15
C PRO A 145 8.41 -8.40 -4.39
N GLY A 146 9.68 -8.42 -4.79
CA GLY A 146 10.44 -9.64 -5.05
C GLY A 146 9.97 -10.42 -6.28
N LYS A 147 9.00 -9.90 -7.01
CA LYS A 147 8.43 -10.51 -8.22
C LYS A 147 7.94 -9.43 -9.18
N TRP A 148 7.91 -9.76 -10.45
CA TRP A 148 7.31 -8.89 -11.46
C TRP A 148 5.80 -8.86 -11.31
N LEU A 149 5.23 -7.65 -11.29
CA LEU A 149 3.79 -7.40 -11.26
C LEU A 149 3.40 -6.59 -12.50
N GLU A 150 2.34 -6.99 -13.18
CA GLU A 150 1.94 -6.37 -14.44
C GLU A 150 0.73 -5.44 -14.27
N ALA A 151 0.68 -4.37 -15.06
CA ALA A 151 -0.49 -3.52 -15.16
C ALA A 151 -1.73 -4.34 -15.56
N GLY A 152 -2.88 -4.08 -14.91
CA GLY A 152 -4.11 -4.83 -15.12
C GLY A 152 -4.14 -6.21 -14.43
N GLN A 153 -3.07 -6.61 -13.77
CA GLN A 153 -3.05 -7.82 -12.97
C GLN A 153 -3.94 -7.67 -11.75
N LYS A 154 -4.75 -8.71 -11.49
CA LYS A 154 -5.57 -8.77 -10.27
C LYS A 154 -4.72 -9.22 -9.10
N VAL A 155 -4.72 -8.40 -8.06
CA VAL A 155 -3.95 -8.64 -6.84
C VAL A 155 -4.83 -8.52 -5.61
N GLU A 156 -4.41 -9.17 -4.56
CA GLU A 156 -4.83 -8.95 -3.19
C GLU A 156 -3.69 -8.29 -2.45
N VAL A 157 -3.96 -7.20 -1.77
CA VAL A 157 -2.98 -6.41 -1.04
C VAL A 157 -3.47 -6.16 0.38
N THR A 158 -2.58 -6.30 1.34
CA THR A 158 -2.85 -5.95 2.74
C THR A 158 -2.01 -4.75 3.13
N GLY A 159 -2.64 -3.76 3.73
CA GLY A 159 -1.94 -2.53 4.13
C GLY A 159 -2.78 -1.64 5.03
N ILE A 160 -2.24 -0.47 5.34
CA ILE A 160 -2.89 0.55 6.16
C ILE A 160 -3.45 1.64 5.28
N LEU A 161 -4.72 2.00 5.50
CA LEU A 161 -5.33 3.14 4.84
C LEU A 161 -5.12 4.40 5.66
N GLU A 162 -4.51 5.41 5.04
CA GLU A 162 -4.16 6.68 5.67
C GLU A 162 -4.67 7.86 4.86
N TYR A 163 -5.13 8.93 5.56
CA TYR A 163 -5.42 10.20 4.92
C TYR A 163 -4.18 11.10 4.94
N GLU A 164 -3.57 11.30 3.77
CA GLU A 164 -2.41 12.17 3.61
C GLU A 164 -2.85 13.65 3.57
N GLN A 165 -2.70 14.37 4.68
CA GLN A 165 -3.11 15.77 4.83
C GLN A 165 -2.49 16.69 3.77
N ARG A 166 -1.23 16.48 3.41
CA ARG A 166 -0.51 17.31 2.43
C ARG A 166 -1.06 17.15 1.02
N GLU A 167 -1.48 15.94 0.69
CA GLU A 167 -1.95 15.60 -0.65
C GLU A 167 -3.49 15.58 -0.74
N LEU A 168 -4.16 15.79 0.41
CA LEU A 168 -5.62 15.79 0.57
C LEU A 168 -6.30 14.56 -0.04
N ARG A 169 -5.73 13.36 0.21
CA ARG A 169 -6.23 12.11 -0.34
C ARG A 169 -5.95 10.92 0.56
N TRP A 170 -6.74 9.87 0.35
CA TRP A 170 -6.53 8.57 0.97
C TRP A 170 -5.49 7.77 0.21
N THR A 171 -4.59 7.12 0.96
CA THR A 171 -3.51 6.29 0.41
C THR A 171 -3.42 4.99 1.20
N LEU A 172 -3.34 3.87 0.49
CA LEU A 172 -3.06 2.56 1.07
C LEU A 172 -1.54 2.35 1.08
N HIS A 173 -0.97 2.21 2.26
CA HIS A 173 0.46 1.93 2.46
C HIS A 173 0.66 0.43 2.63
N ILE A 174 1.52 -0.16 1.82
CA ILE A 174 1.78 -1.61 1.82
C ILE A 174 3.27 -1.94 1.73
N GLU A 175 3.61 -3.14 2.20
CA GLU A 175 4.90 -3.77 1.92
C GLU A 175 4.81 -4.62 0.65
N GLY A 176 5.89 -4.63 -0.16
CA GLY A 176 5.89 -5.35 -1.43
C GLY A 176 5.55 -6.84 -1.32
N PRO A 177 6.08 -7.59 -0.31
CA PRO A 177 5.72 -8.99 -0.10
C PRO A 177 4.25 -9.26 0.21
N GLU A 178 3.52 -8.27 0.72
CA GLU A 178 2.08 -8.38 1.02
C GLU A 178 1.18 -8.30 -0.22
N ILE A 179 1.77 -8.13 -1.41
CA ILE A 179 1.03 -8.17 -2.67
C ILE A 179 0.91 -9.62 -3.13
N ARG A 180 -0.30 -10.16 -3.14
CA ARG A 180 -0.60 -11.51 -3.65
C ARG A 180 -1.25 -11.42 -5.01
N THR A 181 -0.73 -12.15 -5.98
CA THR A 181 -1.36 -12.34 -7.30
C THR A 181 -2.52 -13.32 -7.18
N ILE A 182 -3.74 -12.91 -7.56
CA ILE A 182 -4.93 -13.77 -7.52
C ILE A 182 -5.06 -14.60 -8.79
N ASN A 183 -4.78 -13.99 -9.96
CA ASN A 183 -4.87 -14.64 -11.26
C ASN A 183 -3.74 -14.21 -12.19
N THR A 184 -3.36 -15.09 -13.11
CA THR A 184 -2.64 -14.74 -14.34
C THR A 184 -3.61 -14.09 -15.32
N TYR A 185 -4.06 -12.88 -15.00
CA TYR A 185 -4.87 -12.11 -15.94
C TYR A 185 -3.92 -11.45 -16.94
N THR A 186 -4.07 -11.81 -18.20
CA THR A 186 -3.47 -11.04 -19.28
C THR A 186 -4.49 -9.98 -19.66
N PRO A 187 -4.25 -8.69 -19.37
CA PRO A 187 -5.17 -7.64 -19.80
C PRO A 187 -5.33 -7.69 -21.30
N PRO A 188 -6.52 -7.39 -21.85
CA PRO A 188 -6.68 -7.25 -23.28
C PRO A 188 -5.77 -6.12 -23.74
N ILE A 189 -4.70 -6.47 -24.43
CA ILE A 189 -3.76 -5.51 -25.00
C ILE A 189 -4.42 -4.94 -26.25
N ALA A 190 -4.71 -3.65 -26.23
CA ALA A 190 -5.19 -2.99 -27.42
C ALA A 190 -4.06 -2.94 -28.46
N LYS A 191 -4.28 -3.51 -29.64
CA LYS A 191 -3.31 -3.43 -30.73
C LYS A 191 -3.39 -2.05 -31.36
N LEU A 192 -2.30 -1.30 -31.28
CA LEU A 192 -2.17 -0.03 -31.96
C LEU A 192 -1.80 -0.30 -33.43
N ASP A 193 -2.69 0.08 -34.34
CA ASP A 193 -2.39 0.12 -35.77
C ASP A 193 -2.01 1.57 -36.13
N TRP A 194 -1.00 1.73 -36.96
CA TRP A 194 -0.55 3.04 -37.46
C TRP A 194 -1.68 3.82 -38.16
N SER A 195 -2.69 3.13 -38.68
CA SER A 195 -3.86 3.76 -39.29
C SER A 195 -4.78 4.46 -38.31
N ASN A 196 -4.69 4.16 -37.01
CA ASN A 196 -5.57 4.72 -35.96
C ASN A 196 -4.82 5.47 -34.84
N VAL A 197 -3.50 5.65 -34.98
CA VAL A 197 -2.68 6.29 -33.95
C VAL A 197 -3.14 7.71 -33.60
N ASP A 198 -3.60 8.46 -34.59
CA ASP A 198 -4.05 9.84 -34.42
C ASP A 198 -5.40 9.97 -33.67
N THR A 199 -6.13 8.86 -33.54
CA THR A 199 -7.43 8.83 -32.84
C THR A 199 -7.31 8.41 -31.38
N TRP A 200 -6.12 8.05 -30.94
CA TRP A 200 -5.85 7.62 -29.58
C TRP A 200 -5.89 8.81 -28.62
N SER A 201 -6.81 8.75 -27.68
CA SER A 201 -6.82 9.74 -26.61
C SER A 201 -5.74 9.40 -25.59
N TYR A 202 -4.93 10.38 -25.25
CA TYR A 202 -3.80 10.30 -24.31
C TYR A 202 -4.21 10.02 -22.85
N SER A 203 -5.50 9.82 -22.58
CA SER A 203 -6.05 9.77 -21.23
C SER A 203 -6.11 8.39 -20.60
N SER A 204 -5.67 7.34 -21.28
CA SER A 204 -5.81 5.98 -20.76
C SER A 204 -4.46 5.33 -20.48
N ASN A 205 -4.27 4.90 -19.25
CA ASN A 205 -3.18 3.99 -18.87
C ASN A 205 -3.39 2.57 -19.46
N ASN A 206 -3.84 2.51 -20.72
CA ASN A 206 -4.09 1.26 -21.43
C ASN A 206 -2.76 0.68 -21.87
N MET A 207 -2.54 -0.60 -21.60
CA MET A 207 -1.46 -1.32 -22.26
C MET A 207 -1.75 -1.44 -23.75
N VAL A 208 -0.76 -1.11 -24.57
CA VAL A 208 -0.84 -1.25 -26.03
C VAL A 208 0.30 -2.10 -26.56
N GLU A 209 -0.01 -2.97 -27.48
CA GLU A 209 0.99 -3.71 -28.24
C GLU A 209 1.29 -2.94 -29.53
N ILE A 210 2.56 -2.56 -29.70
CA ILE A 210 3.06 -1.93 -30.92
C ILE A 210 4.01 -2.91 -31.57
N THR A 211 3.68 -3.33 -32.79
CA THR A 211 4.58 -4.14 -33.62
C THR A 211 5.17 -3.27 -34.73
N GLY A 212 6.47 -3.16 -34.76
CA GLY A 212 7.16 -2.35 -35.78
C GLY A 212 8.64 -2.68 -35.85
N VAL A 213 9.32 -2.09 -36.82
CA VAL A 213 10.76 -2.14 -36.94
C VAL A 213 11.33 -0.89 -36.25
N LEU A 214 12.20 -1.09 -35.26
CA LEU A 214 12.97 0.01 -34.68
C LEU A 214 13.90 0.57 -35.75
N SER A 215 13.61 1.77 -36.26
CA SER A 215 14.56 2.52 -37.08
C SER A 215 15.53 3.24 -36.16
N GLU A 216 16.82 3.19 -36.46
CA GLU A 216 17.85 4.01 -35.81
C GLU A 216 17.44 5.48 -35.89
N GLY A 217 17.31 6.12 -34.81
CA GLY A 217 17.11 7.57 -34.80
C GLY A 217 16.63 8.13 -33.50
N TRP A 218 17.40 9.06 -33.01
CA TRP A 218 17.27 9.92 -31.85
C TRP A 218 17.93 9.35 -30.57
N ILE A 219 19.24 9.49 -30.55
CA ILE A 219 20.01 9.69 -29.32
C ILE A 219 19.93 11.16 -28.91
#